data_63177c555813229a958421b636187373
#
_entry.id   63177c555813229a958421b636187373
#
_cell.length_a   1.000
_cell.length_b   1.000
_cell.length_c   1.000
_cell.angle_alpha   90.00
_cell.angle_beta   90.00
_cell.angle_gamma   90.00
#
_symmetry.space_group_name_H-M   'P 1'
#
loop_
_entity.id
_entity.type
_entity.pdbx_description
1 polymer ?
#
loop_
_entity_poly.entity_id
_entity_poly.type
_entity_poly.pdbx_seq_one_letter_code
_entity_poly.pdbx_strand_id
1 'polypeptide(L)'
;MKVYMAPMEGLTDYMFRNAYDKFFGHNKIDKYFMPFISPNKSEKFLAKEMRDISRDNNHINSIPQVMTNNSSDFIWTAHMLYDEFGYDEINLNAGCPSGTVVSKNKGAGMLICLDSLERILYEILSDRYICDNHIKVSVKTR
;
A
#
# COMPACT_ATOMS: atom_id res chain seq x y z
N MET A 1 -12.59 -15.89 -10.88
CA MET A 1 -12.70 -15.11 -9.63
C MET A 1 -11.30 -14.59 -9.31
N LYS A 2 -11.12 -13.34 -8.94
CA LYS A 2 -9.83 -12.80 -8.49
C LYS A 2 -9.66 -13.03 -7.00
N VAL A 3 -8.50 -13.50 -6.58
CA VAL A 3 -8.17 -13.79 -5.17
C VAL A 3 -6.96 -12.96 -4.76
N TYR A 4 -7.07 -12.19 -3.71
CA TYR A 4 -6.02 -11.33 -3.21
C TYR A 4 -5.66 -11.66 -1.76
N MET A 5 -4.37 -11.74 -1.46
CA MET A 5 -3.90 -11.88 -0.08
C MET A 5 -3.84 -10.51 0.58
N ALA A 6 -4.63 -10.32 1.64
CA ALA A 6 -4.57 -9.11 2.45
C ALA A 6 -3.31 -9.09 3.34
N PRO A 7 -2.73 -7.89 3.61
CA PRO A 7 -1.55 -7.79 4.45
C PRO A 7 -1.91 -7.91 5.93
N MET A 8 -0.96 -8.43 6.71
CA MET A 8 -0.99 -8.43 8.17
C MET A 8 0.36 -7.93 8.68
N GLU A 9 0.35 -6.77 9.34
CA GLU A 9 1.56 -6.15 9.89
C GLU A 9 2.29 -7.10 10.85
N GLY A 10 3.61 -7.22 10.66
CA GLY A 10 4.45 -8.09 11.46
C GLY A 10 4.43 -9.58 11.07
N LEU A 11 3.58 -10.00 10.13
CA LEU A 11 3.47 -11.39 9.71
C LEU A 11 3.73 -11.60 8.21
N THR A 12 3.03 -10.86 7.35
CA THR A 12 3.06 -11.11 5.90
C THR A 12 4.14 -10.30 5.18
N ASP A 13 5.38 -10.35 5.70
CA ASP A 13 6.55 -9.78 5.02
C ASP A 13 6.89 -10.53 3.72
N TYR A 14 7.92 -10.09 3.02
CA TYR A 14 8.32 -10.70 1.74
C TYR A 14 8.68 -12.19 1.89
N MET A 15 9.28 -12.60 3.00
CA MET A 15 9.64 -14.01 3.23
C MET A 15 8.38 -14.86 3.34
N PHE A 16 7.40 -14.42 4.12
CA PHE A 16 6.11 -15.11 4.24
C PHE A 16 5.39 -15.17 2.88
N ARG A 17 5.28 -14.05 2.16
CA ARG A 17 4.56 -14.00 0.88
C ARG A 17 5.18 -14.94 -0.15
N ASN A 18 6.51 -14.92 -0.31
CA ASN A 18 7.22 -15.82 -1.24
C ASN A 18 7.07 -17.29 -0.84
N ALA A 19 7.19 -17.61 0.45
CA ALA A 19 7.00 -18.97 0.94
C ALA A 19 5.55 -19.44 0.74
N TYR A 20 4.58 -18.59 1.07
CA TYR A 20 3.16 -18.92 0.88
C TYR A 20 2.84 -19.16 -0.60
N ASP A 21 3.30 -18.30 -1.50
CA ASP A 21 3.11 -18.49 -2.95
C ASP A 21 3.71 -19.80 -3.42
N LYS A 22 4.95 -20.07 -3.04
CA LYS A 22 5.68 -21.30 -3.44
C LYS A 22 4.95 -22.58 -3.05
N PHE A 23 4.37 -22.63 -1.84
CA PHE A 23 3.79 -23.86 -1.32
C PHE A 23 2.27 -23.96 -1.49
N PHE A 24 1.55 -22.86 -1.53
CA PHE A 24 0.08 -22.84 -1.50
C PHE A 24 -0.56 -21.93 -2.54
N GLY A 25 0.10 -20.81 -2.88
CA GLY A 25 -0.48 -19.71 -3.63
C GLY A 25 -0.29 -19.79 -5.14
N HIS A 26 0.64 -20.60 -5.63
CA HIS A 26 1.01 -20.64 -7.05
C HIS A 26 -0.21 -20.80 -7.96
N ASN A 27 -0.44 -19.81 -8.83
CA ASN A 27 -1.62 -19.73 -9.72
C ASN A 27 -3.00 -19.64 -9.02
N LYS A 28 -3.04 -19.41 -7.71
CA LYS A 28 -4.29 -19.26 -6.94
C LYS A 28 -4.51 -17.86 -6.41
N ILE A 29 -3.42 -17.12 -6.16
CA ILE A 29 -3.45 -15.76 -5.66
C ILE A 29 -3.03 -14.81 -6.77
N ASP A 30 -3.91 -13.88 -7.13
CA ASP A 30 -3.66 -12.89 -8.19
C ASP A 30 -2.75 -11.75 -7.72
N LYS A 31 -2.85 -11.34 -6.43
CA LYS A 31 -2.06 -10.24 -5.84
C LYS A 31 -1.79 -10.48 -4.36
N TYR A 32 -0.61 -10.08 -3.92
CA TYR A 32 -0.18 -10.08 -2.54
C TYR A 32 0.00 -8.64 -2.07
N PHE A 33 -0.86 -8.14 -1.19
CA PHE A 33 -0.67 -6.80 -0.62
C PHE A 33 0.38 -6.83 0.49
N MET A 34 1.30 -5.87 0.46
CA MET A 34 2.37 -5.75 1.45
C MET A 34 1.86 -5.14 2.75
N PRO A 35 2.48 -5.43 3.91
CA PRO A 35 2.33 -4.60 5.10
C PRO A 35 2.54 -3.14 4.77
N PHE A 36 1.80 -2.27 5.45
CA PHE A 36 1.77 -0.87 5.06
C PHE A 36 3.07 -0.11 5.37
N ILE A 37 3.42 0.79 4.48
CA ILE A 37 4.39 1.84 4.67
C ILE A 37 3.69 3.01 5.37
N SER A 38 4.35 3.60 6.38
CA SER A 38 3.87 4.82 7.05
C SER A 38 4.75 6.00 6.67
N PRO A 39 4.34 6.86 5.73
CA PRO A 39 5.11 8.03 5.35
C PRO A 39 5.48 8.89 6.55
N ASN A 40 6.68 9.43 6.54
CA ASN A 40 7.22 10.26 7.61
C ASN A 40 7.78 11.59 7.06
N LYS A 41 7.98 12.57 7.94
CA LYS A 41 8.44 13.92 7.56
C LYS A 41 9.82 13.97 6.89
N SER A 42 10.63 12.93 7.04
CA SER A 42 11.96 12.87 6.43
C SER A 42 11.93 12.31 5.00
N GLU A 43 10.76 11.93 4.52
CA GLU A 43 10.58 11.37 3.17
C GLU A 43 11.55 10.22 2.87
N LYS A 44 11.68 9.30 3.82
CA LYS A 44 12.55 8.12 3.71
C LYS A 44 11.84 6.87 4.20
N PHE A 45 12.04 5.79 3.49
CA PHE A 45 11.58 4.48 3.94
C PHE A 45 12.46 3.95 5.07
N LEU A 46 11.85 3.27 6.03
CA LEU A 46 12.57 2.56 7.08
C LEU A 46 13.31 1.34 6.49
N ALA A 47 14.39 0.91 7.13
CA ALA A 47 15.15 -0.26 6.68
C ALA A 47 14.29 -1.54 6.54
N LYS A 48 13.27 -1.70 7.39
CA LYS A 48 12.30 -2.80 7.29
C LYS A 48 11.43 -2.65 6.04
N GLU A 49 10.92 -1.44 5.79
CA GLU A 49 10.09 -1.14 4.61
C GLU A 49 10.91 -1.34 3.33
N MET A 50 12.16 -0.82 3.29
CA MET A 50 13.08 -1.01 2.16
C MET A 50 13.27 -2.48 1.79
N ARG A 51 13.45 -3.35 2.79
CA ARG A 51 13.59 -4.80 2.55
C ARG A 51 12.31 -5.42 2.01
N ASP A 52 11.15 -4.95 2.50
CA ASP A 52 9.85 -5.51 2.12
C ASP A 52 9.40 -5.07 0.73
N ILE A 53 9.80 -3.88 0.28
CA ILE A 53 9.48 -3.35 -1.06
C ILE A 53 10.54 -3.64 -2.12
N SER A 54 11.75 -4.08 -1.75
CA SER A 54 12.80 -4.40 -2.73
C SER A 54 12.31 -5.42 -3.74
N ARG A 55 12.52 -5.15 -5.03
CA ARG A 55 12.18 -6.09 -6.12
C ARG A 55 12.98 -7.38 -6.05
N ASP A 56 14.21 -7.31 -5.55
CA ASP A 56 15.06 -8.50 -5.36
C ASP A 56 14.47 -9.48 -4.35
N ASN A 57 13.63 -8.98 -3.44
CA ASN A 57 12.94 -9.78 -2.43
C ASN A 57 11.53 -10.19 -2.84
N ASN A 58 10.96 -9.63 -3.91
CA ASN A 58 9.58 -9.86 -4.34
C ASN A 58 9.52 -10.52 -5.71
N HIS A 59 9.45 -11.84 -5.74
CA HIS A 59 9.39 -12.64 -6.97
C HIS A 59 7.95 -12.90 -7.46
N ILE A 60 6.97 -12.34 -6.78
CA ILE A 60 5.54 -12.52 -7.00
C ILE A 60 4.86 -11.17 -7.22
N ASN A 61 3.60 -11.19 -7.65
CA ASN A 61 2.81 -9.98 -7.87
C ASN A 61 2.44 -9.31 -6.53
N SER A 62 3.40 -8.61 -5.95
CA SER A 62 3.27 -7.90 -4.68
C SER A 62 2.96 -6.43 -4.89
N ILE A 63 1.95 -5.92 -4.16
CA ILE A 63 1.45 -4.54 -4.25
C ILE A 63 1.78 -3.81 -2.95
N PRO A 64 2.57 -2.73 -2.98
CA PRO A 64 2.86 -1.94 -1.81
C PRO A 64 1.61 -1.21 -1.31
N GLN A 65 1.48 -1.12 0.01
CA GLN A 65 0.36 -0.46 0.67
C GLN A 65 0.85 0.72 1.50
N VAL A 66 0.12 1.83 1.47
CA VAL A 66 0.43 3.07 2.20
C VAL A 66 -0.63 3.33 3.26
N MET A 67 -0.18 3.67 4.48
CA MET A 67 -1.00 4.05 5.61
C MET A 67 -0.87 5.55 5.87
N THR A 68 -1.75 6.32 5.27
CA THR A 68 -1.81 7.77 5.49
C THR A 68 -3.23 8.29 5.39
N ASN A 69 -3.49 9.47 5.91
CA ASN A 69 -4.70 10.28 5.71
C ASN A 69 -4.36 11.64 5.09
N ASN A 70 -3.22 11.73 4.41
CA ASN A 70 -2.74 12.92 3.73
C ASN A 70 -2.40 12.56 2.28
N SER A 71 -2.97 13.30 1.33
CA SER A 71 -2.76 13.06 -0.10
C SER A 71 -1.32 13.28 -0.53
N SER A 72 -0.65 14.33 -0.01
CA SER A 72 0.74 14.63 -0.35
C SER A 72 1.69 13.51 0.09
N ASP A 73 1.48 12.93 1.28
CA ASP A 73 2.23 11.77 1.76
C ASP A 73 2.06 10.56 0.82
N PHE A 74 0.81 10.32 0.37
CA PHE A 74 0.53 9.21 -0.56
C PHE A 74 1.20 9.45 -1.92
N ILE A 75 1.04 10.65 -2.47
CA ILE A 75 1.57 11.04 -3.78
C ILE A 75 3.10 10.91 -3.76
N TRP A 76 3.77 11.50 -2.77
CA TRP A 76 5.22 11.36 -2.62
C TRP A 76 5.65 9.87 -2.58
N THR A 77 4.97 9.08 -1.75
CA THR A 77 5.30 7.65 -1.60
C THR A 77 5.07 6.89 -2.91
N ALA A 78 4.02 7.23 -3.65
CA ALA A 78 3.72 6.61 -4.94
C ALA A 78 4.79 6.94 -5.99
N HIS A 79 5.28 8.19 -6.04
CA HIS A 79 6.40 8.58 -6.92
C HIS A 79 7.64 7.75 -6.60
N MET A 80 8.05 7.68 -5.34
CA MET A 80 9.23 6.92 -4.92
C MET A 80 9.10 5.42 -5.24
N LEU A 81 7.93 4.84 -5.00
CA LEU A 81 7.69 3.43 -5.29
C LEU A 81 7.69 3.12 -6.79
N TYR A 82 7.22 4.06 -7.61
CA TYR A 82 7.25 3.93 -9.06
C TYR A 82 8.67 4.14 -9.61
N ASP A 83 9.34 5.22 -9.25
CA ASP A 83 10.64 5.62 -9.82
C ASP A 83 11.78 4.68 -9.40
N GLU A 84 11.85 4.35 -8.10
CA GLU A 84 12.97 3.58 -7.57
C GLU A 84 12.74 2.06 -7.57
N PHE A 85 11.47 1.64 -7.49
CA PHE A 85 11.14 0.22 -7.37
C PHE A 85 10.27 -0.32 -8.52
N GLY A 86 9.76 0.54 -9.42
CA GLY A 86 8.97 0.13 -10.58
C GLY A 86 7.59 -0.44 -10.22
N TYR A 87 6.96 0.00 -9.14
CA TYR A 87 5.59 -0.39 -8.80
C TYR A 87 4.57 0.47 -9.54
N ASP A 88 3.74 -0.16 -10.37
CA ASP A 88 2.69 0.47 -11.16
C ASP A 88 1.31 0.45 -10.49
N GLU A 89 1.19 -0.20 -9.33
CA GLU A 89 -0.01 -0.17 -8.48
C GLU A 89 0.39 0.10 -7.03
N ILE A 90 -0.28 1.09 -6.42
CA ILE A 90 -0.10 1.48 -5.02
C ILE A 90 -1.45 1.41 -4.31
N ASN A 91 -1.48 0.79 -3.14
CA ASN A 91 -2.71 0.59 -2.38
C ASN A 91 -2.81 1.54 -1.18
N LEU A 92 -3.94 2.21 -1.02
CA LEU A 92 -4.26 2.99 0.17
C LEU A 92 -4.95 2.10 1.23
N ASN A 93 -4.44 2.11 2.46
CA ASN A 93 -5.08 1.42 3.57
C ASN A 93 -6.18 2.30 4.21
N ALA A 94 -7.43 1.96 3.94
CA ALA A 94 -8.61 2.54 4.60
C ALA A 94 -9.37 1.49 5.45
N GLY A 95 -8.68 0.45 5.95
CA GLY A 95 -9.34 -0.67 6.61
C GLY A 95 -8.70 -1.15 7.91
N CYS A 96 -7.50 -0.71 8.29
CA CYS A 96 -6.86 -1.15 9.53
C CYS A 96 -7.66 -0.68 10.75
N PRO A 97 -8.13 -1.61 11.63
CA PRO A 97 -8.97 -1.26 12.77
C PRO A 97 -8.20 -0.95 14.05
N SER A 98 -6.87 -0.99 14.01
CA SER A 98 -6.04 -0.75 15.20
C SER A 98 -6.38 0.60 15.85
N GLY A 99 -6.63 0.61 17.15
CA GLY A 99 -6.99 1.82 17.90
C GLY A 99 -5.96 2.94 17.73
N THR A 100 -4.67 2.61 17.66
CA THR A 100 -3.58 3.58 17.44
C THR A 100 -3.58 4.19 16.03
N VAL A 101 -4.18 3.52 15.06
CA VAL A 101 -4.34 3.98 13.68
C VAL A 101 -5.62 4.81 13.56
N VAL A 102 -6.73 4.28 14.06
CA VAL A 102 -8.07 4.92 14.01
C VAL A 102 -8.09 6.24 14.76
N SER A 103 -7.45 6.32 15.94
CA SER A 103 -7.35 7.57 16.72
C SER A 103 -6.62 8.71 15.99
N LYS A 104 -5.86 8.38 14.95
CA LYS A 104 -5.17 9.34 14.06
C LYS A 104 -5.92 9.57 12.74
N ASN A 105 -7.18 9.16 12.65
CA ASN A 105 -8.00 9.20 11.43
C ASN A 105 -7.33 8.52 10.23
N LYS A 106 -6.55 7.44 10.46
CA LYS A 106 -5.94 6.61 9.43
C LYS A 106 -6.61 5.24 9.38
N GLY A 107 -6.34 4.45 8.35
CA GLY A 107 -6.94 3.13 8.20
C GLY A 107 -8.47 3.20 8.22
N ALA A 108 -9.13 2.37 9.04
CA ALA A 108 -10.59 2.40 9.19
C ALA A 108 -11.13 3.73 9.73
N GLY A 109 -10.28 4.55 10.39
CA GLY A 109 -10.66 5.88 10.85
C GLY A 109 -11.01 6.85 9.71
N MET A 110 -10.49 6.64 8.51
CA MET A 110 -10.83 7.44 7.33
C MET A 110 -12.30 7.27 6.89
N LEU A 111 -12.92 6.12 7.21
CA LEU A 111 -14.30 5.84 6.85
C LEU A 111 -15.32 6.58 7.75
N ILE A 112 -14.87 7.22 8.84
CA ILE A 112 -15.73 7.99 9.73
C ILE A 112 -16.16 9.31 9.08
N CYS A 113 -15.29 9.90 8.22
CA CYS A 113 -15.56 11.16 7.53
C CYS A 113 -15.35 10.93 6.01
N LEU A 114 -16.43 10.59 5.33
CA LEU A 114 -16.40 10.26 3.90
C LEU A 114 -15.97 11.44 3.03
N ASP A 115 -16.38 12.66 3.37
CA ASP A 115 -16.00 13.87 2.62
C ASP A 115 -14.46 14.08 2.64
N SER A 116 -13.82 13.75 3.79
CA SER A 116 -12.36 13.82 3.90
C SER A 116 -11.68 12.74 3.04
N LEU A 117 -12.22 11.53 3.05
CA LEU A 117 -11.72 10.44 2.22
C LEU A 117 -11.89 10.75 0.73
N GLU A 118 -13.05 11.25 0.33
CA GLU A 118 -13.33 11.65 -1.05
C GLU A 118 -12.34 12.72 -1.52
N ARG A 119 -12.11 13.77 -0.71
CA ARG A 119 -11.13 14.80 -1.03
C ARG A 119 -9.72 14.24 -1.21
N ILE A 120 -9.26 13.38 -0.29
CA ILE A 120 -7.95 12.75 -0.38
C ILE A 120 -7.81 11.93 -1.67
N LEU A 121 -8.83 11.12 -1.99
CA LEU A 121 -8.83 10.33 -3.22
C LEU A 121 -8.87 11.20 -4.47
N TYR A 122 -9.66 12.29 -4.45
CA TYR A 122 -9.69 13.24 -5.55
C TYR A 122 -8.32 13.88 -5.79
N GLU A 123 -7.65 14.35 -4.73
CA GLU A 123 -6.32 14.94 -4.83
C GLU A 123 -5.28 13.94 -5.37
N ILE A 124 -5.30 12.69 -4.89
CA ILE A 124 -4.41 11.62 -5.38
C ILE A 124 -4.68 11.31 -6.84
N LEU A 125 -5.94 11.11 -7.23
CA LEU A 125 -6.31 10.72 -8.59
C LEU A 125 -6.22 11.88 -9.60
N SER A 126 -6.12 13.12 -9.12
CA SER A 126 -5.90 14.31 -9.94
C SER A 126 -4.43 14.70 -10.03
N ASP A 127 -3.55 14.00 -9.32
CA ASP A 127 -2.11 14.27 -9.39
C ASP A 127 -1.59 13.95 -10.79
N ARG A 128 -0.90 14.96 -11.38
CA ARG A 128 -0.46 14.86 -12.77
C ARG A 128 0.53 13.73 -13.00
N TYR A 129 1.45 13.52 -12.05
CA TYR A 129 2.45 12.47 -12.18
C TYR A 129 1.82 11.08 -12.14
N ILE A 130 0.88 10.85 -11.21
CA ILE A 130 0.13 9.60 -11.11
C ILE A 130 -0.64 9.32 -12.40
N CYS A 131 -1.30 10.36 -12.96
CA CYS A 131 -2.07 10.25 -14.20
C CYS A 131 -1.16 9.98 -15.41
N ASP A 132 -0.11 10.78 -15.59
CA ASP A 132 0.78 10.71 -16.77
C ASP A 132 1.54 9.37 -16.82
N ASN A 133 1.91 8.80 -15.66
CA ASN A 133 2.58 7.51 -15.56
C ASN A 133 1.62 6.31 -15.41
N HIS A 134 0.30 6.54 -15.47
CA HIS A 134 -0.73 5.51 -15.34
C HIS A 134 -0.59 4.66 -14.07
N ILE A 135 -0.12 5.27 -12.96
CA ILE A 135 0.02 4.59 -11.67
C ILE A 135 -1.36 4.23 -11.15
N LYS A 136 -1.60 2.96 -10.98
CA LYS A 136 -2.88 2.47 -10.49
C LYS A 136 -3.01 2.67 -8.99
N VAL A 137 -4.05 3.34 -8.58
CA VAL A 137 -4.40 3.52 -7.16
C VAL A 137 -5.53 2.57 -6.80
N SER A 138 -5.30 1.74 -5.80
CA SER A 138 -6.34 0.87 -5.24
C SER A 138 -6.56 1.17 -3.76
N VAL A 139 -7.73 0.85 -3.24
CA VAL A 139 -8.09 1.12 -1.83
C VAL A 139 -8.52 -0.17 -1.17
N LYS A 140 -7.92 -0.49 -0.02
CA LYS A 140 -8.37 -1.59 0.83
C LYS A 140 -9.20 -1.04 1.99
N THR A 141 -10.48 -1.38 2.00
CA THR A 141 -11.43 -1.09 3.10
C THR A 141 -11.64 -2.31 4.02
N ARG A 142 -12.61 -2.20 4.90
CA ARG A 142 -13.15 -3.33 5.71
C ARG A 142 -14.46 -3.79 5.12
#